data_d60552e1187e9195395893172a1e0214
#
_entry.id   d60552e1187e9195395893172a1e0214
#
_cell.length_a   1.000
_cell.length_b   1.000
_cell.length_c   1.000
_cell.angle_alpha   90.00
_cell.angle_beta   90.00
_cell.angle_gamma   90.00
#
_symmetry.space_group_name_H-M   'P 1'
#
loop_
_entity.id
_entity.type
_entity.pdbx_description
1 polymer ?
#
loop_
_entity_poly.entity_id
_entity_poly.type
_entity_poly.pdbx_seq_one_letter_code
_entity_poly.pdbx_strand_id
1 'polypeptide(L)'
;RRLSSAASDVYKRQTMSVVIIKNGKIIGEQYAEGYDSDSYGTSWSMAKSFYAALIGISIEEGEINSLDDPVADYLDYFNDDRSDITIRDLLDMSSGLEYPEHQHEKMFFRKDHLQYSKDIGVEKPAGTKFEYNNINSMLLGDILFEVTGLKADTLLRERILNHIGNSDYKLWRDESGNVLTYCCIDMSAREYSRFGLLFARNGNWEGNQLISEDFVNETFQTVWETPSWWTNSKRYYSLHWWVSKYDDESKIFNASGRFGQYIFVDRENDLIFTR
;
A
#
# COMPACT_ATOMS: atom_id res chain seq x y z
N ARG A 1 -5.89 16.69 -33.06
CA ARG A 1 -4.47 16.22 -33.02
C ARG A 1 -4.39 15.21 -31.89
N ARG A 2 -4.19 13.93 -32.20
CA ARG A 2 -3.83 12.92 -31.22
C ARG A 2 -2.41 13.24 -30.76
N LEU A 3 -2.25 13.59 -29.47
CA LEU A 3 -0.94 13.57 -28.84
C LEU A 3 -0.40 12.13 -28.96
N SER A 4 0.85 11.97 -29.36
CA SER A 4 1.47 10.65 -29.43
C SER A 4 1.43 10.00 -28.05
N SER A 5 1.34 8.68 -27.98
CA SER A 5 1.34 7.94 -26.70
C SER A 5 2.57 8.30 -25.83
N ALA A 6 3.72 8.53 -26.48
CA ALA A 6 4.94 8.97 -25.80
C ALA A 6 4.81 10.36 -25.13
N ALA A 7 4.16 11.33 -25.79
CA ALA A 7 3.93 12.66 -25.21
C ALA A 7 2.94 12.60 -24.04
N SER A 8 1.92 11.73 -24.14
CA SER A 8 0.99 11.45 -23.04
C SER A 8 1.71 10.82 -21.84
N ASP A 9 2.65 9.91 -22.08
CA ASP A 9 3.41 9.27 -21.00
C ASP A 9 4.43 10.22 -20.34
N VAL A 10 5.04 11.12 -21.11
CA VAL A 10 5.92 12.16 -20.55
C VAL A 10 5.13 13.14 -19.70
N TYR A 11 3.95 13.57 -20.16
CA TYR A 11 3.08 14.47 -19.39
C TYR A 11 2.59 13.83 -18.10
N LYS A 12 2.24 12.54 -18.11
CA LYS A 12 1.81 11.78 -16.94
C LYS A 12 2.93 11.53 -15.90
N ARG A 13 4.20 11.71 -16.27
CA ARG A 13 5.36 11.58 -15.38
C ARG A 13 5.85 12.91 -14.80
N GLN A 14 5.17 14.00 -15.07
CA GLN A 14 5.53 15.30 -14.52
C GLN A 14 5.35 15.28 -12.99
N THR A 15 6.34 15.77 -12.27
CA THR A 15 6.25 15.97 -10.82
C THR A 15 5.29 17.11 -10.53
N MET A 16 4.19 16.82 -9.84
CA MET A 16 3.18 17.82 -9.47
C MET A 16 3.54 18.50 -8.14
N SER A 17 4.05 17.73 -7.20
CA SER A 17 4.38 18.20 -5.87
C SER A 17 5.55 17.42 -5.28
N VAL A 18 6.33 18.07 -4.44
CA VAL A 18 7.37 17.46 -3.60
C VAL A 18 7.25 18.05 -2.21
N VAL A 19 7.27 17.19 -1.20
CA VAL A 19 7.34 17.60 0.21
C VAL A 19 8.46 16.84 0.89
N ILE A 20 9.29 17.55 1.67
CA ILE A 20 10.39 16.97 2.44
C ILE A 20 10.19 17.33 3.91
N ILE A 21 10.11 16.30 4.75
CA ILE A 21 10.01 16.44 6.20
C ILE A 21 11.30 15.92 6.84
N LYS A 22 11.88 16.68 7.75
CA LYS A 22 13.03 16.31 8.57
C LYS A 22 12.74 16.64 10.02
N ASN A 23 12.94 15.69 10.93
CA ASN A 23 12.68 15.85 12.35
C ASN A 23 11.27 16.42 12.62
N GLY A 24 10.26 15.91 11.90
CA GLY A 24 8.86 16.30 12.01
C GLY A 24 8.52 17.71 11.48
N LYS A 25 9.43 18.36 10.76
CA LYS A 25 9.21 19.70 10.17
C LYS A 25 9.36 19.66 8.66
N ILE A 26 8.48 20.35 7.96
CA ILE A 26 8.65 20.57 6.52
C ILE A 26 9.87 21.47 6.35
N ILE A 27 10.92 20.96 5.69
CA ILE A 27 12.14 21.68 5.37
C ILE A 27 12.21 22.12 3.91
N GLY A 28 11.31 21.59 3.07
CA GLY A 28 11.18 21.97 1.68
C GLY A 28 9.89 21.45 1.09
N GLU A 29 9.27 22.26 0.26
CA GLU A 29 8.14 21.86 -0.56
C GLU A 29 8.15 22.64 -1.87
N GLN A 30 7.71 21.99 -2.92
CA GLN A 30 7.61 22.59 -4.25
C GLN A 30 6.43 22.02 -5.00
N TYR A 31 5.77 22.87 -5.74
CA TYR A 31 4.59 22.54 -6.55
C TYR A 31 4.80 22.98 -7.98
N ALA A 32 4.34 22.19 -8.94
CA ALA A 32 4.36 22.58 -10.34
C ALA A 32 3.36 23.73 -10.59
N GLU A 33 3.47 24.40 -11.73
CA GLU A 33 2.54 25.44 -12.13
C GLU A 33 1.08 24.88 -12.15
N GLY A 34 0.18 25.60 -11.48
CA GLY A 34 -1.23 25.20 -11.33
C GLY A 34 -1.50 24.24 -10.16
N TYR A 35 -0.50 23.90 -9.36
CA TYR A 35 -0.64 23.07 -8.17
C TYR A 35 -0.18 23.84 -6.92
N ASP A 36 -0.70 23.43 -5.76
CA ASP A 36 -0.41 24.00 -4.45
C ASP A 36 -0.38 22.94 -3.35
N SER A 37 -0.32 23.36 -2.08
CA SER A 37 -0.28 22.46 -0.92
C SER A 37 -1.54 21.61 -0.74
N ASP A 38 -2.65 22.05 -1.28
CA ASP A 38 -3.98 21.44 -1.11
C ASP A 38 -4.40 20.64 -2.36
N SER A 39 -3.58 20.70 -3.41
CA SER A 39 -3.84 19.95 -4.64
C SER A 39 -3.68 18.45 -4.44
N TYR A 40 -4.71 17.68 -4.85
CA TYR A 40 -4.71 16.23 -4.72
C TYR A 40 -3.86 15.56 -5.79
N GLY A 41 -3.15 14.52 -5.37
CA GLY A 41 -2.58 13.53 -6.24
C GLY A 41 -3.14 12.15 -5.92
N THR A 42 -3.37 11.32 -6.92
CA THR A 42 -3.82 9.94 -6.71
C THR A 42 -2.65 9.06 -6.27
N SER A 43 -2.81 8.35 -5.15
CA SER A 43 -1.77 7.45 -4.60
C SER A 43 -1.37 6.32 -5.54
N TRP A 44 -2.27 5.89 -6.43
CA TRP A 44 -2.13 4.59 -7.07
C TRP A 44 -1.81 3.52 -6.02
N SER A 45 -0.83 2.68 -6.28
CA SER A 45 -0.47 1.56 -5.41
C SER A 45 0.16 1.94 -4.07
N MET A 46 0.47 3.22 -3.80
CA MET A 46 0.85 3.63 -2.42
C MET A 46 -0.26 3.31 -1.41
N ALA A 47 -1.53 3.26 -1.87
CA ALA A 47 -2.67 2.89 -1.03
C ALA A 47 -2.50 1.52 -0.34
N LYS A 48 -1.80 0.58 -0.97
CA LYS A 48 -1.56 -0.76 -0.39
C LYS A 48 -0.91 -0.69 0.99
N SER A 49 0.03 0.23 1.18
CA SER A 49 0.71 0.41 2.46
C SER A 49 -0.23 0.92 3.55
N PHE A 50 -1.23 1.74 3.19
CA PHE A 50 -2.25 2.20 4.13
C PHE A 50 -3.16 1.06 4.59
N TYR A 51 -3.59 0.19 3.68
CA TYR A 51 -4.44 -0.95 4.03
C TYR A 51 -3.66 -2.07 4.72
N ALA A 52 -2.38 -2.24 4.43
CA ALA A 52 -1.49 -3.10 5.20
C ALA A 52 -1.38 -2.64 6.66
N ALA A 53 -1.30 -1.34 6.90
CA ALA A 53 -1.29 -0.79 8.26
C ALA A 53 -2.55 -1.13 9.05
N LEU A 54 -3.72 -1.19 8.39
CA LEU A 54 -4.97 -1.64 9.03
C LEU A 54 -4.90 -3.10 9.48
N ILE A 55 -4.27 -3.98 8.72
CA ILE A 55 -4.03 -5.37 9.15
C ILE A 55 -3.19 -5.39 10.41
N GLY A 56 -2.10 -4.59 10.46
CA GLY A 56 -1.27 -4.48 11.67
C GLY A 56 -2.05 -3.98 12.89
N ILE A 57 -2.94 -3.01 12.70
CA ILE A 57 -3.83 -2.52 13.76
C ILE A 57 -4.81 -3.61 14.19
N SER A 58 -5.41 -4.33 13.25
CA SER A 58 -6.35 -5.43 13.57
C SER A 58 -5.69 -6.58 14.30
N ILE A 59 -4.38 -6.81 14.10
CA ILE A 59 -3.61 -7.79 14.91
C ILE A 59 -3.43 -7.26 16.33
N GLU A 60 -3.04 -6.02 16.51
CA GLU A 60 -2.86 -5.41 17.84
C GLU A 60 -4.16 -5.37 18.64
N GLU A 61 -5.29 -5.16 17.98
CA GLU A 61 -6.64 -5.17 18.57
C GLU A 61 -7.17 -6.59 18.84
N GLY A 62 -6.46 -7.64 18.40
CA GLY A 62 -6.87 -9.03 18.58
C GLY A 62 -8.02 -9.48 17.68
N GLU A 63 -8.31 -8.74 16.61
CA GLU A 63 -9.29 -9.09 15.58
C GLU A 63 -8.73 -10.13 14.59
N ILE A 64 -7.42 -10.09 14.38
CA ILE A 64 -6.61 -11.05 13.63
C ILE A 64 -5.55 -11.56 14.62
N ASN A 65 -5.31 -12.88 14.68
CA ASN A 65 -4.35 -13.40 15.67
C ASN A 65 -2.90 -13.21 15.21
N SER A 66 -2.61 -13.39 13.89
CA SER A 66 -1.25 -13.37 13.36
C SER A 66 -1.23 -13.09 11.86
N LEU A 67 -0.11 -12.57 11.36
CA LEU A 67 0.17 -12.53 9.92
C LEU A 67 0.25 -13.92 9.30
N ASP A 68 0.61 -14.91 10.08
CA ASP A 68 0.80 -16.29 9.63
C ASP A 68 -0.49 -17.12 9.68
N ASP A 69 -1.62 -16.53 10.08
CA ASP A 69 -2.91 -17.18 10.03
C ASP A 69 -3.33 -17.46 8.57
N PRO A 70 -3.90 -18.63 8.29
CA PRO A 70 -4.52 -18.90 7.02
C PRO A 70 -5.65 -17.90 6.71
N VAL A 71 -5.71 -17.41 5.48
CA VAL A 71 -6.82 -16.56 5.01
C VAL A 71 -8.16 -17.29 5.17
N ALA A 72 -8.16 -18.61 5.05
CA ALA A 72 -9.33 -19.48 5.22
C ALA A 72 -9.96 -19.39 6.63
N ASP A 73 -9.23 -18.96 7.65
CA ASP A 73 -9.77 -18.74 8.99
C ASP A 73 -10.72 -17.52 9.05
N TYR A 74 -10.63 -16.64 8.07
CA TYR A 74 -11.39 -15.38 7.97
C TYR A 74 -12.35 -15.35 6.78
N LEU A 75 -11.98 -16.01 5.67
CA LEU A 75 -12.74 -16.01 4.42
C LEU A 75 -13.15 -17.44 4.05
N ASP A 76 -14.38 -17.81 4.38
CA ASP A 76 -14.91 -19.16 4.17
C ASP A 76 -14.72 -19.71 2.74
N TYR A 77 -14.74 -18.84 1.73
CA TYR A 77 -14.56 -19.22 0.34
C TYR A 77 -13.08 -19.55 -0.03
N PHE A 78 -12.14 -19.43 0.93
CA PHE A 78 -10.77 -19.91 0.81
C PHE A 78 -10.57 -21.35 1.32
N ASN A 79 -11.64 -22.04 1.76
CA ASN A 79 -11.61 -23.46 2.15
C ASN A 79 -11.59 -24.40 0.92
N ASP A 80 -10.67 -24.13 -0.02
CA ASP A 80 -10.39 -24.88 -1.23
C ASP A 80 -8.86 -25.02 -1.43
N ASP A 81 -8.38 -25.10 -2.66
CA ASP A 81 -6.95 -25.19 -2.98
C ASP A 81 -6.12 -23.96 -2.51
N ARG A 82 -6.81 -22.90 -2.01
CA ARG A 82 -6.21 -21.67 -1.46
C ARG A 82 -6.06 -21.70 0.06
N SER A 83 -6.46 -22.77 0.73
CA SER A 83 -6.54 -22.86 2.20
C SER A 83 -5.21 -22.65 2.93
N ASP A 84 -4.08 -22.91 2.25
CA ASP A 84 -2.75 -22.73 2.83
C ASP A 84 -2.20 -21.29 2.69
N ILE A 85 -2.91 -20.40 1.98
CA ILE A 85 -2.50 -19.01 1.80
C ILE A 85 -2.66 -18.27 3.13
N THR A 86 -1.59 -17.61 3.59
CA THR A 86 -1.61 -16.80 4.81
C THR A 86 -1.87 -15.31 4.52
N ILE A 87 -2.23 -14.55 5.56
CA ILE A 87 -2.32 -13.08 5.47
C ILE A 87 -0.96 -12.50 5.06
N ARG A 88 0.14 -13.05 5.58
CA ARG A 88 1.50 -12.70 5.20
C ARG A 88 1.73 -12.87 3.70
N ASP A 89 1.30 -13.98 3.12
CA ASP A 89 1.45 -14.23 1.68
C ASP A 89 0.72 -13.20 0.81
N LEU A 90 -0.44 -12.73 1.25
CA LEU A 90 -1.15 -11.63 0.58
C LEU A 90 -0.34 -10.32 0.67
N LEU A 91 0.13 -9.97 1.86
CA LEU A 91 0.89 -8.73 2.11
C LEU A 91 2.26 -8.72 1.43
N ASP A 92 2.91 -9.86 1.36
CA ASP A 92 4.23 -10.05 0.74
C ASP A 92 4.17 -10.30 -0.77
N MET A 93 2.96 -10.34 -1.35
CA MET A 93 2.77 -10.66 -2.77
C MET A 93 3.31 -12.04 -3.17
N SER A 94 3.16 -13.03 -2.27
CA SER A 94 3.62 -14.41 -2.46
C SER A 94 2.50 -15.45 -2.38
N SER A 95 1.25 -15.04 -2.49
CA SER A 95 0.08 -15.90 -2.33
C SER A 95 -0.03 -17.07 -3.33
N GLY A 96 0.64 -16.99 -4.47
CA GLY A 96 0.51 -17.97 -5.54
C GLY A 96 -0.83 -17.94 -6.28
N LEU A 97 -1.69 -16.96 -6.00
CA LEU A 97 -2.94 -16.75 -6.75
C LEU A 97 -2.67 -16.51 -8.22
N GLU A 98 -3.55 -17.00 -9.07
CA GLU A 98 -3.43 -16.86 -10.52
C GLU A 98 -3.13 -15.42 -10.94
N TYR A 99 -2.17 -15.29 -11.87
CA TYR A 99 -1.78 -14.00 -12.45
C TYR A 99 -1.85 -14.04 -13.97
N PRO A 100 -3.05 -14.10 -14.55
CA PRO A 100 -3.20 -14.13 -16.00
C PRO A 100 -2.68 -12.85 -16.65
N GLU A 101 -2.24 -12.96 -17.90
CA GLU A 101 -1.76 -11.82 -18.68
C GLU A 101 -2.76 -10.64 -18.64
N HIS A 102 -2.24 -9.44 -18.44
CA HIS A 102 -3.04 -8.21 -18.29
C HIS A 102 -4.01 -8.22 -17.11
N GLN A 103 -3.69 -8.93 -16.03
CA GLN A 103 -4.60 -9.04 -14.89
C GLN A 103 -4.98 -7.69 -14.28
N HIS A 104 -4.05 -6.76 -14.11
CA HIS A 104 -4.34 -5.45 -13.52
C HIS A 104 -5.39 -4.70 -14.35
N GLU A 105 -5.26 -4.73 -15.68
CA GLU A 105 -6.23 -4.15 -16.59
C GLU A 105 -7.55 -4.93 -16.56
N LYS A 106 -7.51 -6.26 -16.59
CA LYS A 106 -8.71 -7.10 -16.52
C LYS A 106 -9.51 -6.84 -15.25
N MET A 107 -8.86 -6.75 -14.10
CA MET A 107 -9.50 -6.41 -12.83
C MET A 107 -10.10 -5.01 -12.88
N PHE A 108 -9.34 -4.01 -13.35
CA PHE A 108 -9.76 -2.61 -13.37
C PHE A 108 -11.01 -2.35 -14.23
N PHE A 109 -11.25 -3.17 -15.24
CA PHE A 109 -12.44 -3.09 -16.10
C PHE A 109 -13.62 -3.95 -15.63
N ARG A 110 -13.52 -4.61 -14.45
CA ARG A 110 -14.66 -5.31 -13.86
C ARG A 110 -15.56 -4.33 -13.12
N LYS A 111 -16.85 -4.68 -13.02
CA LYS A 111 -17.82 -3.91 -12.22
C LYS A 111 -17.61 -4.14 -10.74
N ASP A 112 -17.24 -5.35 -10.37
CA ASP A 112 -17.02 -5.81 -9.01
C ASP A 112 -15.61 -6.40 -8.89
N HIS A 113 -14.70 -5.60 -8.36
CA HIS A 113 -13.30 -5.99 -8.21
C HIS A 113 -13.14 -7.00 -7.08
N LEU A 114 -13.97 -6.90 -6.03
CA LEU A 114 -13.93 -7.84 -4.93
C LEU A 114 -14.42 -9.22 -5.38
N GLN A 115 -15.55 -9.29 -6.07
CA GLN A 115 -16.03 -10.56 -6.59
C GLN A 115 -15.03 -11.20 -7.57
N TYR A 116 -14.44 -10.38 -8.46
CA TYR A 116 -13.38 -10.86 -9.33
C TYR A 116 -12.19 -11.45 -8.55
N SER A 117 -11.84 -10.84 -7.41
CA SER A 117 -10.74 -11.32 -6.56
C SER A 117 -11.11 -12.62 -5.83
N LYS A 118 -12.38 -12.77 -5.43
CA LYS A 118 -12.91 -14.01 -4.81
C LYS A 118 -12.87 -15.21 -5.76
N ASP A 119 -13.09 -14.96 -7.05
CA ASP A 119 -13.21 -16.00 -8.09
C ASP A 119 -11.85 -16.49 -8.63
N ILE A 120 -10.73 -15.84 -8.25
CA ILE A 120 -9.39 -16.22 -8.72
C ILE A 120 -8.92 -17.49 -8.03
N GLY A 121 -8.43 -18.44 -8.83
CA GLY A 121 -7.80 -19.68 -8.34
C GLY A 121 -6.35 -19.52 -7.93
N VAL A 122 -5.73 -20.63 -7.54
CA VAL A 122 -4.29 -20.71 -7.22
C VAL A 122 -3.54 -21.32 -8.41
N GLU A 123 -2.36 -20.76 -8.71
CA GLU A 123 -1.47 -21.24 -9.78
C GLU A 123 -0.19 -21.89 -9.23
N LYS A 124 0.25 -21.43 -8.05
CA LYS A 124 1.50 -21.86 -7.41
C LYS A 124 1.32 -22.03 -5.91
N PRO A 125 2.10 -22.86 -5.24
CA PRO A 125 2.08 -22.91 -3.78
C PRO A 125 2.40 -21.54 -3.18
N ALA A 126 1.67 -21.17 -2.12
CA ALA A 126 1.92 -19.95 -1.36
C ALA A 126 3.36 -19.91 -0.80
N GLY A 127 3.92 -18.73 -0.62
CA GLY A 127 5.27 -18.54 -0.10
C GLY A 127 6.41 -18.98 -1.02
N THR A 128 6.15 -19.31 -2.30
CA THR A 128 7.21 -19.83 -3.20
C THR A 128 7.72 -18.83 -4.23
N LYS A 129 6.92 -17.79 -4.54
CA LYS A 129 7.29 -16.80 -5.56
C LYS A 129 6.67 -15.44 -5.27
N PHE A 130 7.49 -14.40 -5.34
CA PHE A 130 7.00 -13.03 -5.41
C PHE A 130 6.30 -12.75 -6.74
N GLU A 131 5.06 -12.29 -6.70
CA GLU A 131 4.28 -11.88 -7.87
C GLU A 131 3.34 -10.73 -7.51
N TYR A 132 3.69 -9.51 -7.96
CA TYR A 132 2.96 -8.31 -7.61
C TYR A 132 1.54 -8.33 -8.16
N ASN A 133 0.56 -8.63 -7.31
CA ASN A 133 -0.81 -8.93 -7.67
C ASN A 133 -1.81 -8.06 -6.88
N ASN A 134 -2.62 -7.26 -7.57
CA ASN A 134 -3.61 -6.38 -6.95
C ASN A 134 -4.72 -7.13 -6.19
N ILE A 135 -4.98 -8.38 -6.56
CA ILE A 135 -5.97 -9.24 -5.91
C ILE A 135 -5.62 -9.44 -4.44
N ASN A 136 -4.34 -9.66 -4.14
CA ASN A 136 -3.88 -9.82 -2.76
C ASN A 136 -4.36 -8.65 -1.88
N SER A 137 -4.15 -7.43 -2.36
CA SER A 137 -4.55 -6.23 -1.61
C SER A 137 -6.06 -6.03 -1.57
N MET A 138 -6.79 -6.45 -2.60
CA MET A 138 -8.26 -6.35 -2.60
C MET A 138 -8.89 -7.28 -1.56
N LEU A 139 -8.35 -8.48 -1.39
CA LEU A 139 -8.79 -9.47 -0.40
C LEU A 139 -8.55 -9.01 1.04
N LEU A 140 -7.51 -8.21 1.31
CA LEU A 140 -7.29 -7.64 2.65
C LEU A 140 -8.48 -6.77 3.10
N GLY A 141 -9.15 -6.09 2.18
CA GLY A 141 -10.35 -5.32 2.49
C GLY A 141 -11.53 -6.19 2.92
N ASP A 142 -11.64 -7.39 2.37
CA ASP A 142 -12.66 -8.37 2.74
C ASP A 142 -12.35 -9.00 4.12
N ILE A 143 -11.10 -9.37 4.36
CA ILE A 143 -10.65 -9.84 5.69
C ILE A 143 -10.98 -8.81 6.77
N LEU A 144 -10.62 -7.54 6.54
CA LEU A 144 -10.92 -6.46 7.49
C LEU A 144 -12.44 -6.33 7.75
N PHE A 145 -13.28 -6.51 6.73
CA PHE A 145 -14.71 -6.47 6.89
C PHE A 145 -15.25 -7.67 7.71
N GLU A 146 -14.76 -8.87 7.45
CA GLU A 146 -15.21 -10.08 8.17
C GLU A 146 -14.84 -10.03 9.67
N VAL A 147 -13.64 -9.53 10.01
CA VAL A 147 -13.19 -9.49 11.40
C VAL A 147 -13.75 -8.31 12.21
N THR A 148 -14.15 -7.20 11.55
CA THR A 148 -14.58 -5.97 12.24
C THR A 148 -16.04 -5.61 12.02
N GLY A 149 -16.67 -6.12 10.96
CA GLY A 149 -17.99 -5.68 10.50
C GLY A 149 -17.96 -4.28 9.85
N LEU A 150 -16.81 -3.64 9.71
CA LEU A 150 -16.65 -2.30 9.16
C LEU A 150 -15.96 -2.34 7.80
N LYS A 151 -16.40 -1.49 6.89
CA LYS A 151 -15.75 -1.35 5.58
C LYS A 151 -14.35 -0.74 5.74
N ALA A 152 -13.43 -1.14 4.87
CA ALA A 152 -12.04 -0.71 4.90
C ALA A 152 -11.85 0.83 4.83
N ASP A 153 -12.75 1.56 4.18
CA ASP A 153 -12.75 3.03 4.15
C ASP A 153 -13.10 3.65 5.51
N THR A 154 -14.04 3.05 6.24
CA THR A 154 -14.38 3.46 7.60
C THR A 154 -13.19 3.22 8.53
N LEU A 155 -12.61 2.03 8.47
CA LEU A 155 -11.42 1.69 9.26
C LEU A 155 -10.24 2.62 8.96
N LEU A 156 -9.96 2.87 7.68
CA LEU A 156 -8.88 3.78 7.27
C LEU A 156 -9.07 5.18 7.87
N ARG A 157 -10.29 5.72 7.78
CA ARG A 157 -10.62 7.02 8.37
C ARG A 157 -10.45 7.02 9.89
N GLU A 158 -11.05 6.04 10.56
CA GLU A 158 -11.17 6.06 12.02
C GLU A 158 -9.90 5.66 12.72
N ARG A 159 -9.14 4.69 12.18
CA ARG A 159 -7.95 4.16 12.84
C ARG A 159 -6.65 4.85 12.43
N ILE A 160 -6.62 5.53 11.28
CA ILE A 160 -5.40 6.17 10.77
C ILE A 160 -5.63 7.64 10.46
N LEU A 161 -6.46 7.97 9.46
CA LEU A 161 -6.46 9.31 8.86
C LEU A 161 -6.87 10.40 9.83
N ASN A 162 -7.91 10.16 10.63
CA ASN A 162 -8.35 11.13 11.66
C ASN A 162 -7.26 11.42 12.70
N HIS A 163 -6.50 10.41 13.09
CA HIS A 163 -5.45 10.53 14.10
C HIS A 163 -4.24 11.32 13.60
N ILE A 164 -3.87 11.15 12.33
CA ILE A 164 -2.74 11.89 11.74
C ILE A 164 -3.16 13.24 11.14
N GLY A 165 -4.43 13.66 11.37
CA GLY A 165 -4.95 14.94 10.94
C GLY A 165 -5.23 15.03 9.44
N ASN A 166 -5.51 13.91 8.78
CA ASN A 166 -5.90 13.84 7.37
C ASN A 166 -7.44 13.80 7.29
N SER A 167 -8.06 14.94 7.05
CA SER A 167 -9.52 15.06 6.98
C SER A 167 -10.08 15.26 5.58
N ASP A 168 -9.21 15.61 4.64
CA ASP A 168 -9.59 15.92 3.25
C ASP A 168 -8.94 14.93 2.29
N TYR A 169 -9.71 13.93 1.85
CA TYR A 169 -9.28 12.86 0.95
C TYR A 169 -10.47 12.29 0.17
N LYS A 170 -10.18 11.58 -0.91
CA LYS A 170 -11.17 10.81 -1.67
C LYS A 170 -10.68 9.39 -1.88
N LEU A 171 -11.61 8.45 -1.91
CA LEU A 171 -11.33 7.03 -2.17
C LEU A 171 -12.03 6.59 -3.45
N TRP A 172 -11.30 5.94 -4.31
CA TRP A 172 -11.88 5.35 -5.51
C TRP A 172 -12.62 4.06 -5.15
N ARG A 173 -13.73 3.84 -5.87
CA ARG A 173 -14.57 2.66 -5.73
C ARG A 173 -14.83 2.03 -7.09
N ASP A 174 -15.08 0.74 -7.10
CA ASP A 174 -15.63 0.07 -8.27
C ASP A 174 -17.14 0.39 -8.46
N GLU A 175 -17.73 -0.12 -9.54
CA GLU A 175 -19.16 0.11 -9.82
C GLU A 175 -20.09 -0.55 -8.78
N SER A 176 -19.63 -1.59 -8.06
CA SER A 176 -20.35 -2.26 -6.97
C SER A 176 -20.24 -1.52 -5.64
N GLY A 177 -19.44 -0.44 -5.56
CA GLY A 177 -19.26 0.39 -4.38
C GLY A 177 -18.16 -0.10 -3.43
N ASN A 178 -17.38 -1.10 -3.81
CA ASN A 178 -16.22 -1.54 -3.04
C ASN A 178 -15.10 -0.50 -3.14
N VAL A 179 -14.52 -0.13 -1.99
CA VAL A 179 -13.31 0.70 -2.00
C VAL A 179 -12.13 -0.11 -2.57
N LEU A 180 -11.30 0.55 -3.37
CA LEU A 180 -10.16 -0.11 -4.01
C LEU A 180 -8.97 -0.19 -3.04
N THR A 181 -8.91 -1.23 -2.22
CA THR A 181 -7.83 -1.40 -1.22
C THR A 181 -6.44 -1.62 -1.84
N TYR A 182 -6.38 -1.88 -3.13
CA TYR A 182 -5.13 -2.00 -3.88
C TYR A 182 -4.65 -0.68 -4.50
N CYS A 183 -5.49 0.39 -4.49
CA CYS A 183 -5.19 1.64 -5.20
C CYS A 183 -6.02 2.83 -4.68
N CYS A 184 -5.54 3.98 -5.02
CA CYS A 184 -6.33 5.15 -5.41
C CYS A 184 -7.03 5.86 -4.23
N ILE A 185 -6.21 6.31 -3.30
CA ILE A 185 -6.54 7.37 -2.37
C ILE A 185 -6.12 8.70 -3.03
N ASP A 186 -6.94 9.71 -3.01
CA ASP A 186 -6.60 11.05 -3.46
C ASP A 186 -6.46 11.97 -2.24
N MET A 187 -5.27 12.49 -2.02
CA MET A 187 -4.97 13.47 -0.98
C MET A 187 -3.75 14.32 -1.36
N SER A 188 -3.44 15.34 -0.58
CA SER A 188 -2.30 16.21 -0.82
C SER A 188 -0.96 15.52 -0.48
N ALA A 189 0.14 16.02 -1.04
CA ALA A 189 1.46 15.51 -0.73
C ALA A 189 1.84 15.67 0.76
N ARG A 190 1.34 16.72 1.42
CA ARG A 190 1.53 16.91 2.87
C ARG A 190 0.84 15.83 3.68
N GLU A 191 -0.36 15.41 3.27
CA GLU A 191 -1.13 14.36 3.93
C GLU A 191 -0.48 12.99 3.74
N TYR A 192 0.01 12.68 2.55
CA TYR A 192 0.83 11.48 2.33
C TYR A 192 2.07 11.47 3.20
N SER A 193 2.73 12.63 3.37
CA SER A 193 3.92 12.75 4.19
C SER A 193 3.67 12.45 5.67
N ARG A 194 2.47 12.75 6.21
CA ARG A 194 2.10 12.41 7.59
C ARG A 194 2.04 10.89 7.80
N PHE A 195 1.52 10.15 6.81
CA PHE A 195 1.56 8.69 6.87
C PHE A 195 2.99 8.15 6.84
N GLY A 196 3.87 8.71 5.99
CA GLY A 196 5.29 8.38 6.01
C GLY A 196 5.95 8.67 7.36
N LEU A 197 5.60 9.79 7.98
CA LEU A 197 6.12 10.20 9.30
C LEU A 197 5.65 9.24 10.41
N LEU A 198 4.40 8.74 10.34
CA LEU A 198 3.89 7.73 11.26
C LEU A 198 4.77 6.47 11.24
N PHE A 199 5.13 5.97 10.06
CA PHE A 199 6.03 4.83 9.91
C PHE A 199 7.46 5.11 10.33
N ALA A 200 7.99 6.31 10.04
CA ALA A 200 9.32 6.71 10.51
C ALA A 200 9.43 6.71 12.03
N ARG A 201 8.33 6.90 12.72
CA ARG A 201 8.21 6.96 14.18
C ARG A 201 7.64 5.69 14.80
N ASN A 202 7.88 4.56 14.19
CA ASN A 202 7.48 3.26 14.71
C ASN A 202 5.98 3.13 14.98
N GLY A 203 5.14 3.80 14.16
CA GLY A 203 3.69 3.77 14.34
C GLY A 203 3.16 4.69 15.43
N ASN A 204 4.01 5.52 16.05
CA ASN A 204 3.61 6.46 17.08
C ASN A 204 3.30 7.84 16.51
N TRP A 205 2.15 8.39 16.86
CA TRP A 205 1.73 9.73 16.50
C TRP A 205 1.41 10.55 17.74
N GLU A 206 2.25 11.55 18.01
CA GLU A 206 2.07 12.49 19.15
C GLU A 206 1.84 11.79 20.50
N GLY A 207 2.54 10.68 20.73
CA GLY A 207 2.45 9.89 21.97
C GLY A 207 1.40 8.77 21.93
N ASN A 208 0.59 8.68 20.87
CA ASN A 208 -0.36 7.59 20.68
C ASN A 208 0.22 6.53 19.74
N GLN A 209 0.31 5.28 20.20
CA GLN A 209 0.72 4.15 19.37
C GLN A 209 -0.46 3.73 18.51
N LEU A 210 -0.45 4.10 17.20
CA LEU A 210 -1.52 3.75 16.27
C LEU A 210 -1.27 2.42 15.57
N ILE A 211 -0.02 2.11 15.28
CA ILE A 211 0.41 0.85 14.67
C ILE A 211 1.50 0.29 15.56
N SER A 212 1.45 -0.99 15.93
CA SER A 212 2.45 -1.57 16.81
C SER A 212 3.86 -1.42 16.24
N GLU A 213 4.83 -1.19 17.12
CA GLU A 213 6.25 -1.09 16.74
C GLU A 213 6.73 -2.39 16.08
N ASP A 214 6.25 -3.53 16.56
CA ASP A 214 6.59 -4.85 16.01
C ASP A 214 6.12 -4.98 14.57
N PHE A 215 4.88 -4.59 14.23
CA PHE A 215 4.40 -4.60 12.86
C PHE A 215 5.21 -3.67 11.97
N VAL A 216 5.53 -2.44 12.44
CA VAL A 216 6.36 -1.51 11.67
C VAL A 216 7.76 -2.09 11.43
N ASN A 217 8.38 -2.71 12.44
CA ASN A 217 9.68 -3.35 12.31
C ASN A 217 9.64 -4.52 11.32
N GLU A 218 8.59 -5.33 11.37
CA GLU A 218 8.40 -6.45 10.45
C GLU A 218 8.17 -5.97 9.00
N THR A 219 7.40 -4.90 8.82
CA THR A 219 7.22 -4.23 7.52
C THR A 219 8.55 -3.86 6.86
N PHE A 220 9.55 -3.51 7.65
CA PHE A 220 10.84 -3.04 7.16
C PHE A 220 11.91 -4.14 7.06
N GLN A 221 11.50 -5.40 6.98
CA GLN A 221 12.41 -6.50 6.66
C GLN A 221 12.62 -6.61 5.14
N THR A 222 13.71 -7.27 4.74
CA THR A 222 14.03 -7.53 3.33
C THR A 222 13.63 -8.96 2.99
N VAL A 223 12.34 -9.20 2.77
CA VAL A 223 11.78 -10.55 2.61
C VAL A 223 11.96 -11.05 1.19
N TRP A 224 11.40 -10.37 0.21
CA TRP A 224 11.45 -10.79 -1.19
C TRP A 224 12.38 -9.91 -2.01
N GLU A 225 13.45 -10.49 -2.57
CA GLU A 225 14.25 -9.82 -3.59
C GLU A 225 13.46 -9.77 -4.89
N THR A 226 13.26 -8.57 -5.41
CA THR A 226 12.48 -8.36 -6.64
C THR A 226 13.36 -7.86 -7.77
N PRO A 227 13.06 -8.22 -9.05
CA PRO A 227 13.76 -7.66 -10.18
C PRO A 227 13.60 -6.14 -10.22
N SER A 228 14.68 -5.41 -10.38
CA SER A 228 14.60 -3.98 -10.64
C SER A 228 14.45 -3.72 -12.13
N TRP A 229 13.28 -3.28 -12.58
CA TRP A 229 13.06 -2.90 -13.99
C TRP A 229 13.56 -1.49 -14.32
N TRP A 230 13.96 -0.72 -13.31
CA TRP A 230 14.30 0.69 -13.45
C TRP A 230 15.78 0.99 -13.18
N THR A 231 16.41 0.16 -12.39
CA THR A 231 17.82 0.32 -12.00
C THR A 231 18.45 -1.07 -11.89
N ASN A 232 19.77 -1.17 -12.05
CA ASN A 232 20.51 -2.42 -11.79
C ASN A 232 20.64 -2.72 -10.28
N SER A 233 19.92 -2.01 -9.42
CA SER A 233 19.94 -2.18 -7.96
C SER A 233 18.88 -3.18 -7.52
N LYS A 234 19.25 -4.00 -6.56
CA LYS A 234 18.31 -4.90 -5.89
C LYS A 234 17.25 -4.12 -5.14
N ARG A 235 16.00 -4.55 -5.29
CA ARG A 235 14.87 -4.06 -4.51
C ARG A 235 14.27 -5.23 -3.76
N TYR A 236 13.72 -4.93 -2.60
CA TYR A 236 13.03 -5.92 -1.78
C TYR A 236 11.58 -5.47 -1.54
N TYR A 237 10.76 -6.41 -1.12
CA TYR A 237 9.36 -6.18 -0.79
C TYR A 237 9.01 -6.90 0.51
N SER A 238 8.24 -6.24 1.36
CA SER A 238 7.71 -6.80 2.59
C SER A 238 6.44 -6.05 2.99
N LEU A 239 5.39 -6.75 3.35
CA LEU A 239 4.13 -6.23 3.90
C LEU A 239 3.63 -4.95 3.18
N HIS A 240 3.57 -5.01 1.86
CA HIS A 240 3.13 -3.90 0.99
C HIS A 240 4.02 -2.65 1.01
N TRP A 241 5.30 -2.81 1.40
CA TRP A 241 6.32 -1.78 1.25
C TRP A 241 7.48 -2.24 0.35
N TRP A 242 8.06 -1.31 -0.38
CA TRP A 242 9.29 -1.52 -1.12
C TRP A 242 10.47 -1.13 -0.27
N VAL A 243 11.53 -1.89 -0.37
CA VAL A 243 12.78 -1.63 0.33
C VAL A 243 13.87 -1.44 -0.71
N SER A 244 14.52 -0.28 -0.68
CA SER A 244 15.72 0.01 -1.46
C SER A 244 16.92 -0.15 -0.55
N LYS A 245 17.78 -1.11 -0.87
CA LYS A 245 19.02 -1.34 -0.13
C LYS A 245 20.17 -0.74 -0.94
N TYR A 246 20.86 0.24 -0.37
CA TYR A 246 22.01 0.88 -1.02
C TYR A 246 23.32 0.21 -0.62
N ASP A 247 23.41 -0.21 0.64
CA ASP A 247 24.50 -0.99 1.22
C ASP A 247 23.93 -1.89 2.34
N ASP A 248 24.79 -2.55 3.11
CA ASP A 248 24.32 -3.44 4.17
C ASP A 248 23.75 -2.70 5.39
N GLU A 249 24.01 -1.41 5.52
CA GLU A 249 23.61 -0.58 6.67
C GLU A 249 22.43 0.32 6.35
N SER A 250 22.34 0.86 5.13
CA SER A 250 21.34 1.89 4.76
C SER A 250 20.14 1.26 4.06
N LYS A 251 18.97 1.40 4.68
CA LYS A 251 17.70 0.98 4.10
C LYS A 251 16.75 2.17 3.97
N ILE A 252 16.29 2.43 2.77
CA ILE A 252 15.19 3.38 2.51
C ILE A 252 13.97 2.59 2.08
N PHE A 253 12.88 2.85 2.76
CA PHE A 253 11.59 2.23 2.51
C PHE A 253 10.73 3.17 1.69
N ASN A 254 9.87 2.62 0.85
CA ASN A 254 8.93 3.46 0.13
C ASN A 254 7.62 2.76 -0.17
N ALA A 255 6.52 3.48 0.05
CA ALA A 255 5.27 3.22 -0.63
C ALA A 255 5.38 3.76 -2.05
N SER A 256 5.01 2.96 -3.06
CA SER A 256 5.21 3.29 -4.47
C SER A 256 3.93 3.14 -5.27
N GLY A 257 3.62 4.16 -6.06
CA GLY A 257 2.48 4.17 -6.97
C GLY A 257 2.88 4.36 -8.43
N ARG A 258 1.97 3.98 -9.32
CA ARG A 258 2.13 4.14 -10.77
C ARG A 258 2.38 5.62 -11.10
N PHE A 259 3.16 5.89 -12.10
CA PHE A 259 3.56 7.23 -12.57
C PHE A 259 4.49 8.01 -11.63
N GLY A 260 5.11 7.34 -10.66
CA GLY A 260 6.12 7.96 -9.81
C GLY A 260 5.55 8.66 -8.58
N GLN A 261 4.46 8.13 -8.04
CA GLN A 261 3.97 8.51 -6.72
C GLN A 261 4.81 7.78 -5.68
N TYR A 262 5.35 8.51 -4.71
CA TYR A 262 6.24 7.93 -3.70
C TYR A 262 6.05 8.59 -2.34
N ILE A 263 6.14 7.77 -1.30
CA ILE A 263 6.47 8.17 0.05
C ILE A 263 7.74 7.42 0.42
N PHE A 264 8.88 8.10 0.44
CA PHE A 264 10.14 7.54 0.94
C PHE A 264 10.27 7.81 2.42
N VAL A 265 10.74 6.81 3.15
CA VAL A 265 10.92 6.84 4.61
C VAL A 265 12.36 6.41 4.92
N ASP A 266 13.12 7.33 5.50
CA ASP A 266 14.44 7.09 6.08
C ASP A 266 14.31 7.25 7.60
N ARG A 267 14.20 6.12 8.32
CA ARG A 267 13.99 6.10 9.77
C ARG A 267 15.21 6.61 10.55
N GLU A 268 16.41 6.28 10.09
CA GLU A 268 17.64 6.65 10.77
C GLU A 268 17.82 8.17 10.82
N ASN A 269 17.35 8.83 9.78
CA ASN A 269 17.47 10.28 9.63
C ASN A 269 16.18 11.04 9.98
N ASP A 270 15.09 10.39 10.40
CA ASP A 270 13.73 10.98 10.55
C ASP A 270 13.40 11.88 9.34
N LEU A 271 13.58 11.30 8.14
CA LEU A 271 13.43 12.00 6.87
C LEU A 271 12.34 11.35 6.03
N ILE A 272 11.39 12.15 5.58
CA ILE A 272 10.35 11.76 4.65
C ILE A 272 10.48 12.57 3.38
N PHE A 273 10.39 11.89 2.25
CA PHE A 273 10.30 12.52 0.94
C PHE A 273 9.04 12.00 0.23
N THR A 274 8.14 12.91 -0.12
CA THR A 274 6.89 12.61 -0.84
C THR A 274 6.89 13.29 -2.20
N ARG A 275 6.47 12.53 -3.20
CA ARG A 275 6.34 13.03 -4.57
C ARG A 275 5.00 12.58 -5.16
#